data_98a5b47b6cdb8b09477e83dcbb9145f4
#
_entry.id   98a5b47b6cdb8b09477e83dcbb9145f4
#
_cell.length_a   1.000
_cell.length_b   1.000
_cell.length_c   1.000
_cell.angle_alpha   90.00
_cell.angle_beta   90.00
_cell.angle_gamma   90.00
#
_symmetry.space_group_name_H-M   'P 1'
#
loop_
_entity.id
_entity.type
_entity.pdbx_description
1 polymer ?
#
loop_
_entity_poly.entity_id
_entity_poly.type
_entity_poly.pdbx_seq_one_letter_code
_entity_poly.pdbx_strand_id
1 'polypeptide(L)'
;MDRKDIDKSLKWDTEKIYKTDEDFYKDVEEVKNLIKKTKTYKGRILDSADSLYDFLKTSEKLERKFSKLGVYASLKSDEDTRVAKYQEMTKIADNLFANLAQELSFITPEILSEDYKKVKTYIEEKEELKIYAHYFEDLFRNKDHTLAESEEKIIASFAKLSQNPQNTYMIFSNADLKFPKVKKGDEEIQITDANFTNLELDSNREFRKEVYEKYYTVYKQFENTAASLLDGEMTANNTIAKLKKFDSARKMSLFANNIDEKVYDNLVQVIHDNIEIHREYTSLRKKVLGLDDLGFYDIYLPLVEDYNKTYTFDQAKELILKALAPLGEDYIKKAREGFDDRWFDVMENEGKRSGGYSSGSYDTEPYILLNYNDSLDSLFTTAHELGHSMHSYYTRKTQPYIYGDYSIFLAEIASTTNELLLLNYMIDHAKDEKEKAYLLNHYVNSFKSTVFRQTMFAEFELEAIKLVENSMPVTAEKLNQIYHDLNVDYFGDDIEVDKYISTEWARIPHFYMFYYVFQYATGFSSAVSLSEKILHGDKKDLEKYLKFLKAGKSKYPIEVLKEAGVDMTKKDSLQKAMDVCKEKLEELKKSLEK
;
A
#
# COMPACT_ATOMS: atom_id res chain seq x y z
N MET A 1 15.32 8.86 23.28
CA MET A 1 14.48 9.41 24.40
C MET A 1 13.73 8.26 25.02
N ASP A 2 13.55 8.24 26.33
CA ASP A 2 12.68 7.24 26.98
C ASP A 2 11.20 7.63 26.80
N ARG A 3 10.33 6.63 26.54
CA ARG A 3 8.89 6.85 26.38
C ARG A 3 8.24 7.58 27.58
N LYS A 4 8.72 7.32 28.81
CA LYS A 4 8.21 7.99 30.03
C LYS A 4 8.39 9.50 30.02
N ASP A 5 9.43 10.00 29.31
CA ASP A 5 9.79 11.42 29.25
C ASP A 5 9.02 12.20 28.17
N ILE A 6 8.30 11.50 27.28
CA ILE A 6 7.45 12.13 26.26
C ILE A 6 6.16 12.63 26.90
N ASP A 7 5.73 13.84 26.52
CA ASP A 7 4.46 14.40 26.98
C ASP A 7 3.27 13.50 26.65
N LYS A 8 2.28 13.44 27.54
CA LYS A 8 1.10 12.58 27.36
C LYS A 8 0.27 12.98 26.13
N SER A 9 0.26 14.26 25.76
CA SER A 9 -0.46 14.76 24.59
C SER A 9 0.12 14.27 23.26
N LEU A 10 1.38 13.84 23.25
CA LEU A 10 2.09 13.29 22.08
C LEU A 10 2.09 11.75 22.03
N LYS A 11 1.28 11.14 22.86
CA LYS A 11 1.09 9.67 22.92
C LYS A 11 -0.36 9.35 22.64
N TRP A 12 -0.60 8.30 21.86
CA TRP A 12 -1.95 7.81 21.63
C TRP A 12 -2.64 7.28 22.89
N ASP A 13 -3.98 7.19 22.87
CA ASP A 13 -4.79 6.82 24.04
C ASP A 13 -5.33 5.39 23.94
N THR A 14 -4.48 4.40 24.18
CA THR A 14 -4.88 2.99 24.18
C THR A 14 -5.82 2.61 25.33
N GLU A 15 -5.94 3.45 26.37
CA GLU A 15 -6.90 3.26 27.47
C GLU A 15 -8.38 3.35 26.98
N LYS A 16 -8.63 3.99 25.82
CA LYS A 16 -9.94 3.97 25.15
C LYS A 16 -10.31 2.60 24.59
N ILE A 17 -9.33 1.72 24.31
CA ILE A 17 -9.57 0.35 23.85
C ILE A 17 -9.83 -0.56 25.06
N TYR A 18 -8.87 -0.63 25.99
CA TYR A 18 -8.97 -1.32 27.26
C TYR A 18 -8.42 -0.44 28.37
N LYS A 19 -9.19 -0.29 29.45
CA LYS A 19 -8.75 0.52 30.59
C LYS A 19 -7.55 -0.07 31.30
N THR A 20 -7.48 -1.39 31.31
CA THR A 20 -6.38 -2.16 31.92
C THR A 20 -6.01 -3.35 31.05
N ASP A 21 -4.81 -3.88 31.24
CA ASP A 21 -4.35 -5.09 30.56
C ASP A 21 -5.16 -6.32 30.99
N GLU A 22 -5.77 -6.32 32.19
CA GLU A 22 -6.68 -7.39 32.64
C GLU A 22 -7.93 -7.48 31.78
N ASP A 23 -8.41 -6.37 31.23
CA ASP A 23 -9.57 -6.35 30.32
C ASP A 23 -9.25 -7.03 28.99
N PHE A 24 -7.99 -6.91 28.51
CA PHE A 24 -7.49 -7.68 27.37
C PHE A 24 -7.60 -9.19 27.63
N TYR A 25 -7.10 -9.67 28.77
CA TYR A 25 -7.14 -11.11 29.08
C TYR A 25 -8.57 -11.64 29.26
N LYS A 26 -9.51 -10.84 29.75
CA LYS A 26 -10.93 -11.20 29.80
C LYS A 26 -11.50 -11.40 28.39
N ASP A 27 -11.19 -10.50 27.46
CA ASP A 27 -11.64 -10.63 26.08
C ASP A 27 -10.96 -11.81 25.36
N VAL A 28 -9.72 -12.19 25.70
CA VAL A 28 -9.08 -13.44 25.22
C VAL A 28 -9.96 -14.65 25.54
N GLU A 29 -10.44 -14.77 26.78
CA GLU A 29 -11.29 -15.91 27.17
C GLU A 29 -12.67 -15.84 26.50
N GLU A 30 -13.23 -14.64 26.30
CA GLU A 30 -14.49 -14.48 25.56
C GLU A 30 -14.34 -14.89 24.09
N VAL A 31 -13.25 -14.51 23.42
CA VAL A 31 -12.93 -14.92 22.04
C VAL A 31 -12.82 -16.45 21.94
N LYS A 32 -12.12 -17.11 22.86
CA LYS A 32 -12.05 -18.59 22.91
C LYS A 32 -13.44 -19.23 23.02
N ASN A 33 -14.32 -18.66 23.84
CA ASN A 33 -15.69 -19.16 24.00
C ASN A 33 -16.54 -18.91 22.74
N LEU A 34 -16.35 -17.76 22.06
CA LEU A 34 -17.03 -17.46 20.81
C LEU A 34 -16.57 -18.39 19.68
N ILE A 35 -15.28 -18.73 19.59
CA ILE A 35 -14.78 -19.74 18.63
C ILE A 35 -15.52 -21.07 18.82
N LYS A 36 -15.60 -21.57 20.08
CA LYS A 36 -16.35 -22.81 20.39
C LYS A 36 -17.82 -22.70 19.98
N LYS A 37 -18.46 -21.55 20.26
CA LYS A 37 -19.85 -21.31 19.90
C LYS A 37 -20.03 -21.30 18.38
N THR A 38 -19.20 -20.57 17.65
CA THR A 38 -19.27 -20.50 16.18
C THR A 38 -19.10 -21.88 15.55
N LYS A 39 -18.19 -22.70 16.08
CA LYS A 39 -17.99 -24.09 15.64
C LYS A 39 -19.26 -24.97 15.75
N THR A 40 -20.19 -24.66 16.64
CA THR A 40 -21.46 -25.44 16.76
C THR A 40 -22.38 -25.30 15.55
N TYR A 41 -22.13 -24.32 14.68
CA TYR A 41 -22.88 -24.16 13.42
C TYR A 41 -22.38 -25.08 12.30
N LYS A 42 -21.25 -25.79 12.48
CA LYS A 42 -20.72 -26.71 11.46
C LYS A 42 -21.77 -27.73 11.02
N GLY A 43 -22.04 -27.81 9.72
CA GLY A 43 -23.04 -28.65 9.10
C GLY A 43 -24.48 -28.13 9.24
N ARG A 44 -24.67 -26.89 9.75
CA ARG A 44 -25.98 -26.31 10.05
C ARG A 44 -26.13 -24.84 9.67
N ILE A 45 -25.09 -24.24 9.03
CA ILE A 45 -25.11 -22.81 8.66
C ILE A 45 -26.34 -22.50 7.80
N LEU A 46 -26.64 -23.36 6.84
CA LEU A 46 -27.71 -23.18 5.86
C LEU A 46 -28.94 -24.05 6.12
N ASP A 47 -29.25 -24.43 7.38
CA ASP A 47 -30.45 -25.16 7.73
C ASP A 47 -31.73 -24.32 7.53
N SER A 48 -31.65 -23.00 7.81
CA SER A 48 -32.71 -22.02 7.62
C SER A 48 -32.16 -20.60 7.52
N ALA A 49 -33.01 -19.64 7.12
CA ALA A 49 -32.68 -18.22 7.15
C ALA A 49 -32.28 -17.73 8.55
N ASP A 50 -32.95 -18.23 9.60
CA ASP A 50 -32.64 -17.91 10.99
C ASP A 50 -31.27 -18.48 11.40
N SER A 51 -30.97 -19.75 11.04
CA SER A 51 -29.67 -20.36 11.33
C SER A 51 -28.53 -19.57 10.68
N LEU A 52 -28.68 -19.18 9.41
CA LEU A 52 -27.71 -18.36 8.70
C LEU A 52 -27.51 -17.00 9.39
N TYR A 53 -28.60 -16.33 9.76
CA TYR A 53 -28.51 -15.04 10.44
C TYR A 53 -27.83 -15.14 11.80
N ASP A 54 -28.21 -16.12 12.63
CA ASP A 54 -27.60 -16.33 13.95
C ASP A 54 -26.11 -16.68 13.86
N PHE A 55 -25.74 -17.48 12.85
CA PHE A 55 -24.34 -17.75 12.53
C PHE A 55 -23.59 -16.46 12.20
N LEU A 56 -24.09 -15.64 11.26
CA LEU A 56 -23.45 -14.39 10.83
C LEU A 56 -23.30 -13.42 12.01
N LYS A 57 -24.32 -13.28 12.86
CA LYS A 57 -24.23 -12.41 14.06
C LYS A 57 -23.24 -12.93 15.10
N THR A 58 -23.12 -14.26 15.24
CA THR A 58 -22.16 -14.88 16.15
C THR A 58 -20.72 -14.68 15.63
N SER A 59 -20.51 -14.85 14.31
CA SER A 59 -19.21 -14.61 13.65
C SER A 59 -18.83 -13.14 13.72
N GLU A 60 -19.76 -12.22 13.44
CA GLU A 60 -19.52 -10.78 13.58
C GLU A 60 -19.04 -10.42 15.00
N LYS A 61 -19.74 -10.93 16.03
CA LYS A 61 -19.33 -10.67 17.42
C LYS A 61 -17.92 -11.20 17.72
N LEU A 62 -17.59 -12.38 17.21
CA LEU A 62 -16.29 -13.00 17.38
C LEU A 62 -15.18 -12.16 16.72
N GLU A 63 -15.37 -11.82 15.46
CA GLU A 63 -14.38 -11.08 14.66
C GLU A 63 -14.14 -9.66 15.20
N ARG A 64 -15.19 -8.95 15.61
CA ARG A 64 -15.08 -7.63 16.22
C ARG A 64 -14.27 -7.66 17.50
N LYS A 65 -14.53 -8.63 18.40
CA LYS A 65 -13.74 -8.76 19.62
C LYS A 65 -12.30 -9.15 19.35
N PHE A 66 -12.09 -10.08 18.42
CA PHE A 66 -10.75 -10.51 18.03
C PHE A 66 -9.94 -9.33 17.42
N SER A 67 -10.54 -8.56 16.50
CA SER A 67 -9.88 -7.40 15.87
C SER A 67 -9.50 -6.34 16.91
N LYS A 68 -10.40 -6.04 17.85
CA LYS A 68 -10.11 -5.10 18.95
C LYS A 68 -8.93 -5.56 19.82
N LEU A 69 -8.88 -6.84 20.14
CA LEU A 69 -7.82 -7.46 20.92
C LEU A 69 -6.48 -7.40 20.18
N GLY A 70 -6.46 -7.75 18.88
CA GLY A 70 -5.27 -7.69 18.03
C GLY A 70 -4.71 -6.28 17.91
N VAL A 71 -5.57 -5.29 17.68
CA VAL A 71 -5.17 -3.87 17.62
C VAL A 71 -4.52 -3.43 18.93
N TYR A 72 -5.14 -3.71 20.08
CA TYR A 72 -4.55 -3.33 21.37
C TYR A 72 -3.17 -3.94 21.59
N ALA A 73 -3.03 -5.24 21.37
CA ALA A 73 -1.76 -5.95 21.54
C ALA A 73 -0.65 -5.35 20.65
N SER A 74 -0.97 -5.09 19.36
CA SER A 74 -0.02 -4.49 18.42
C SER A 74 0.38 -3.08 18.83
N LEU A 75 -0.58 -2.21 19.14
CA LEU A 75 -0.29 -0.82 19.55
C LEU A 75 0.59 -0.77 20.80
N LYS A 76 0.29 -1.62 21.81
CA LYS A 76 1.09 -1.71 23.03
C LYS A 76 2.51 -2.23 22.78
N SER A 77 2.67 -3.21 21.88
CA SER A 77 3.98 -3.72 21.48
C SER A 77 4.79 -2.68 20.71
N ASP A 78 4.14 -1.92 19.83
CA ASP A 78 4.80 -0.94 18.96
C ASP A 78 5.24 0.34 19.70
N GLU A 79 4.66 0.62 20.87
CA GLU A 79 5.11 1.68 21.79
C GLU A 79 6.56 1.47 22.27
N ASP A 80 6.91 0.22 22.58
CA ASP A 80 8.24 -0.22 22.98
C ASP A 80 8.35 -1.75 22.82
N THR A 81 8.95 -2.20 21.73
CA THR A 81 9.09 -3.61 21.37
C THR A 81 9.94 -4.44 22.36
N ARG A 82 10.60 -3.80 23.34
CA ARG A 82 11.41 -4.48 24.37
C ARG A 82 10.57 -4.96 25.56
N VAL A 83 9.30 -4.51 25.68
CA VAL A 83 8.44 -4.84 26.81
C VAL A 83 7.88 -6.26 26.65
N ALA A 84 8.45 -7.21 27.38
CA ALA A 84 8.12 -8.66 27.29
C ALA A 84 6.62 -8.95 27.44
N LYS A 85 5.90 -8.22 28.32
CA LYS A 85 4.45 -8.36 28.53
C LYS A 85 3.68 -8.10 27.23
N TYR A 86 4.02 -7.07 26.47
CA TYR A 86 3.31 -6.70 25.25
C TYR A 86 3.70 -7.61 24.07
N GLN A 87 4.95 -8.09 24.04
CA GLN A 87 5.33 -9.18 23.13
C GLN A 87 4.51 -10.46 23.40
N GLU A 88 4.26 -10.80 24.67
CA GLU A 88 3.42 -11.93 25.05
C GLU A 88 1.97 -11.74 24.58
N MET A 89 1.39 -10.54 24.76
CA MET A 89 0.03 -10.22 24.29
C MET A 89 -0.09 -10.37 22.77
N THR A 90 0.91 -9.93 22.00
CA THR A 90 0.93 -10.11 20.54
C THR A 90 0.96 -11.59 20.17
N LYS A 91 1.81 -12.39 20.81
CA LYS A 91 1.85 -13.85 20.59
C LYS A 91 0.52 -14.54 20.95
N ILE A 92 -0.16 -14.08 21.99
CA ILE A 92 -1.50 -14.60 22.35
C ILE A 92 -2.49 -14.28 21.23
N ALA A 93 -2.48 -13.06 20.70
CA ALA A 93 -3.34 -12.67 19.58
C ALA A 93 -3.05 -13.50 18.32
N ASP A 94 -1.77 -13.70 17.97
CA ASP A 94 -1.34 -14.52 16.82
C ASP A 94 -1.79 -15.97 16.96
N ASN A 95 -1.64 -16.56 18.14
CA ASN A 95 -2.08 -17.92 18.41
C ASN A 95 -3.61 -18.06 18.34
N LEU A 96 -4.36 -17.04 18.81
CA LEU A 96 -5.80 -17.01 18.67
C LEU A 96 -6.22 -16.90 17.20
N PHE A 97 -5.51 -16.11 16.39
CA PHE A 97 -5.75 -16.02 14.95
C PHE A 97 -5.57 -17.37 14.26
N ALA A 98 -4.44 -18.05 14.52
CA ALA A 98 -4.18 -19.38 13.96
C ALA A 98 -5.25 -20.40 14.37
N ASN A 99 -5.68 -20.37 15.64
CA ASN A 99 -6.75 -21.22 16.15
C ASN A 99 -8.09 -20.91 15.49
N LEU A 100 -8.45 -19.62 15.37
CA LEU A 100 -9.66 -19.18 14.70
C LEU A 100 -9.70 -19.64 13.24
N ALA A 101 -8.62 -19.42 12.50
CA ALA A 101 -8.51 -19.83 11.09
C ALA A 101 -8.67 -21.35 10.94
N GLN A 102 -8.06 -22.15 11.82
CA GLN A 102 -8.16 -23.60 11.79
C GLN A 102 -9.58 -24.10 12.15
N GLU A 103 -10.14 -23.62 13.27
CA GLU A 103 -11.42 -24.11 13.78
C GLU A 103 -12.61 -23.71 12.91
N LEU A 104 -12.51 -22.58 12.19
CA LEU A 104 -13.57 -22.03 11.34
C LEU A 104 -13.33 -22.25 9.84
N SER A 105 -12.34 -23.03 9.46
CA SER A 105 -12.01 -23.33 8.06
C SER A 105 -13.15 -24.00 7.27
N PHE A 106 -14.14 -24.57 7.97
CA PHE A 106 -15.31 -25.22 7.35
C PHE A 106 -16.34 -24.24 6.76
N ILE A 107 -16.32 -22.97 7.15
CA ILE A 107 -17.39 -21.99 6.83
C ILE A 107 -17.53 -21.81 5.31
N THR A 108 -16.48 -21.39 4.63
CA THR A 108 -16.52 -21.14 3.18
C THR A 108 -16.88 -22.39 2.37
N PRO A 109 -16.25 -23.57 2.58
CA PRO A 109 -16.64 -24.79 1.91
C PRO A 109 -18.11 -25.20 2.16
N GLU A 110 -18.61 -25.06 3.38
CA GLU A 110 -20.00 -25.40 3.72
C GLU A 110 -20.98 -24.50 2.97
N ILE A 111 -20.75 -23.18 2.96
CA ILE A 111 -21.62 -22.24 2.26
C ILE A 111 -21.58 -22.50 0.74
N LEU A 112 -20.39 -22.66 0.14
CA LEU A 112 -20.22 -22.87 -1.29
C LEU A 112 -20.66 -24.28 -1.77
N SER A 113 -20.87 -25.23 -0.86
CA SER A 113 -21.41 -26.56 -1.22
C SER A 113 -22.86 -26.48 -1.72
N GLU A 114 -23.59 -25.46 -1.33
CA GLU A 114 -24.98 -25.25 -1.73
C GLU A 114 -25.10 -24.38 -3.01
N ASP A 115 -26.32 -24.34 -3.57
CA ASP A 115 -26.62 -23.44 -4.69
C ASP A 115 -26.85 -22.01 -4.16
N TYR A 116 -26.31 -21.01 -4.84
CA TYR A 116 -26.53 -19.59 -4.50
C TYR A 116 -28.01 -19.20 -4.42
N LYS A 117 -28.87 -19.89 -5.19
CA LYS A 117 -30.34 -19.69 -5.14
C LYS A 117 -30.91 -19.92 -3.73
N LYS A 118 -30.39 -20.91 -2.99
CA LYS A 118 -30.81 -21.17 -1.61
C LYS A 118 -30.52 -19.96 -0.71
N VAL A 119 -29.32 -19.42 -0.78
CA VAL A 119 -28.91 -18.24 -0.01
C VAL A 119 -29.73 -17.01 -0.43
N LYS A 120 -29.96 -16.82 -1.73
CA LYS A 120 -30.86 -15.75 -2.22
C LYS A 120 -32.27 -15.84 -1.64
N THR A 121 -32.85 -17.05 -1.60
CA THR A 121 -34.15 -17.27 -0.99
C THR A 121 -34.13 -16.84 0.48
N TYR A 122 -33.11 -17.19 1.26
CA TYR A 122 -33.00 -16.76 2.66
C TYR A 122 -32.85 -15.24 2.81
N ILE A 123 -32.11 -14.59 1.89
CA ILE A 123 -31.99 -13.12 1.86
C ILE A 123 -33.33 -12.45 1.56
N GLU A 124 -34.17 -13.07 0.70
CA GLU A 124 -35.52 -12.57 0.39
C GLU A 124 -36.52 -12.80 1.54
N GLU A 125 -36.42 -13.93 2.24
CA GLU A 125 -37.29 -14.31 3.35
C GLU A 125 -37.01 -13.49 4.62
N LYS A 126 -35.77 -13.05 4.84
CA LYS A 126 -35.37 -12.39 6.10
C LYS A 126 -34.72 -11.03 5.83
N GLU A 127 -35.41 -9.97 6.23
CA GLU A 127 -34.99 -8.56 6.00
C GLU A 127 -33.59 -8.26 6.49
N GLU A 128 -33.20 -8.81 7.65
CA GLU A 128 -31.89 -8.60 8.27
C GLU A 128 -30.74 -9.25 7.49
N LEU A 129 -31.03 -10.21 6.60
CA LEU A 129 -30.02 -10.82 5.71
C LEU A 129 -29.73 -9.98 4.48
N LYS A 130 -30.58 -9.01 4.11
CA LYS A 130 -30.38 -8.17 2.92
C LYS A 130 -29.05 -7.41 2.92
N ILE A 131 -28.57 -7.01 4.09
CA ILE A 131 -27.25 -6.35 4.21
C ILE A 131 -26.09 -7.24 3.78
N TYR A 132 -26.26 -8.56 3.76
CA TYR A 132 -25.21 -9.51 3.37
C TYR A 132 -25.26 -9.92 1.89
N ALA A 133 -26.17 -9.31 1.09
CA ALA A 133 -26.36 -9.71 -0.31
C ALA A 133 -25.07 -9.62 -1.13
N HIS A 134 -24.35 -8.49 -1.06
CA HIS A 134 -23.08 -8.31 -1.77
C HIS A 134 -21.98 -9.24 -1.23
N TYR A 135 -21.93 -9.48 0.07
CA TYR A 135 -20.98 -10.43 0.65
C TYR A 135 -21.15 -11.85 0.07
N PHE A 136 -22.41 -12.33 -0.03
CA PHE A 136 -22.67 -13.63 -0.62
C PHE A 136 -22.46 -13.65 -2.14
N GLU A 137 -22.79 -12.57 -2.84
CA GLU A 137 -22.48 -12.44 -4.27
C GLU A 137 -20.97 -12.61 -4.52
N ASP A 138 -20.14 -11.88 -3.79
CA ASP A 138 -18.68 -11.98 -3.90
C ASP A 138 -18.14 -13.35 -3.46
N LEU A 139 -18.69 -13.93 -2.40
CA LEU A 139 -18.33 -15.28 -1.96
C LEU A 139 -18.62 -16.33 -3.04
N PHE A 140 -19.84 -16.32 -3.61
CA PHE A 140 -20.24 -17.29 -4.63
C PHE A 140 -19.56 -17.08 -5.99
N ARG A 141 -19.05 -15.90 -6.27
CA ARG A 141 -18.19 -15.65 -7.44
C ARG A 141 -16.96 -16.56 -7.45
N ASN A 142 -16.47 -16.95 -6.28
CA ASN A 142 -15.32 -17.86 -6.16
C ASN A 142 -15.67 -19.33 -6.43
N LYS A 143 -16.95 -19.70 -6.58
CA LYS A 143 -17.39 -21.10 -6.67
C LYS A 143 -16.74 -21.85 -7.83
N ASP A 144 -16.65 -21.24 -9.01
CA ASP A 144 -16.07 -21.87 -10.20
C ASP A 144 -14.55 -22.09 -10.10
N HIS A 145 -13.91 -21.36 -9.17
CA HIS A 145 -12.48 -21.41 -8.87
C HIS A 145 -12.17 -22.13 -7.55
N THR A 146 -13.20 -22.70 -6.91
CA THR A 146 -13.05 -23.54 -5.72
C THR A 146 -13.05 -25.00 -6.13
N LEU A 147 -12.01 -25.73 -5.73
CA LEU A 147 -11.84 -27.13 -6.04
C LEU A 147 -12.56 -28.02 -5.02
N ALA A 148 -12.56 -29.34 -5.28
CA ALA A 148 -13.05 -30.29 -4.29
C ALA A 148 -12.23 -30.24 -2.99
N GLU A 149 -12.83 -30.58 -1.85
CA GLU A 149 -12.20 -30.48 -0.52
C GLU A 149 -10.83 -31.18 -0.45
N SER A 150 -10.71 -32.35 -1.10
CA SER A 150 -9.46 -33.10 -1.16
C SER A 150 -8.37 -32.39 -1.96
N GLU A 151 -8.75 -31.69 -3.04
CA GLU A 151 -7.82 -30.95 -3.90
C GLU A 151 -7.38 -29.64 -3.22
N GLU A 152 -8.30 -28.91 -2.57
CA GLU A 152 -7.96 -27.74 -1.76
C GLU A 152 -7.02 -28.09 -0.60
N LYS A 153 -7.20 -29.24 0.05
CA LYS A 153 -6.27 -29.74 1.08
C LYS A 153 -4.89 -30.03 0.51
N ILE A 154 -4.79 -30.57 -0.70
CA ILE A 154 -3.50 -30.80 -1.37
C ILE A 154 -2.82 -29.45 -1.63
N ILE A 155 -3.52 -28.50 -2.26
CA ILE A 155 -2.97 -27.17 -2.53
C ILE A 155 -2.52 -26.48 -1.22
N ALA A 156 -3.33 -26.52 -0.19
CA ALA A 156 -2.99 -25.96 1.12
C ALA A 156 -1.73 -26.62 1.74
N SER A 157 -1.54 -27.94 1.51
CA SER A 157 -0.35 -28.65 1.97
C SER A 157 0.93 -28.18 1.25
N PHE A 158 0.81 -27.74 -0.01
CA PHE A 158 1.92 -27.18 -0.78
C PHE A 158 2.15 -25.68 -0.54
N ALA A 159 1.28 -24.98 0.21
CA ALA A 159 1.38 -23.53 0.41
C ALA A 159 2.75 -23.10 0.96
N LYS A 160 3.33 -23.84 1.91
CA LYS A 160 4.66 -23.56 2.43
C LYS A 160 5.77 -23.72 1.39
N LEU A 161 5.62 -24.69 0.47
CA LEU A 161 6.57 -24.89 -0.63
C LEU A 161 6.45 -23.78 -1.66
N SER A 162 5.22 -23.36 -1.97
CA SER A 162 4.95 -22.26 -2.91
C SER A 162 5.47 -20.91 -2.40
N GLN A 163 5.47 -20.68 -1.07
CA GLN A 163 5.99 -19.47 -0.45
C GLN A 163 7.52 -19.49 -0.25
N ASN A 164 8.17 -20.64 -0.49
CA ASN A 164 9.60 -20.78 -0.21
C ASN A 164 10.49 -19.84 -1.05
N PRO A 165 10.21 -19.57 -2.34
CA PRO A 165 10.98 -18.60 -3.14
C PRO A 165 10.97 -17.20 -2.50
N GLN A 166 9.78 -16.68 -2.14
CA GLN A 166 9.64 -15.38 -1.47
C GLN A 166 10.37 -15.37 -0.12
N ASN A 167 10.17 -16.38 0.73
CA ASN A 167 10.83 -16.45 2.05
C ASN A 167 12.36 -16.52 1.90
N THR A 168 12.86 -17.30 0.95
CA THR A 168 14.30 -17.41 0.69
C THR A 168 14.85 -16.08 0.18
N TYR A 169 14.13 -15.41 -0.73
CA TYR A 169 14.50 -14.09 -1.19
C TYR A 169 14.59 -13.07 -0.05
N MET A 170 13.62 -13.06 0.86
CA MET A 170 13.61 -12.15 2.02
C MET A 170 14.79 -12.39 2.97
N ILE A 171 15.16 -13.66 3.21
CA ILE A 171 16.35 -13.99 4.01
C ILE A 171 17.61 -13.58 3.27
N PHE A 172 17.72 -13.94 2.00
CA PHE A 172 18.86 -13.63 1.13
C PHE A 172 19.12 -12.12 1.07
N SER A 173 18.08 -11.32 0.75
CA SER A 173 18.23 -9.87 0.58
C SER A 173 18.50 -9.15 1.92
N ASN A 174 17.81 -9.53 3.01
CA ASN A 174 17.91 -8.80 4.27
C ASN A 174 19.04 -9.29 5.20
N ALA A 175 19.48 -10.56 5.09
CA ALA A 175 20.42 -11.14 6.03
C ALA A 175 21.76 -11.54 5.40
N ASP A 176 21.75 -12.13 4.20
CA ASP A 176 22.93 -12.78 3.63
C ASP A 176 23.75 -11.87 2.72
N LEU A 177 23.11 -10.96 1.99
CA LEU A 177 23.82 -10.00 1.15
C LEU A 177 24.71 -9.09 1.99
N LYS A 178 25.98 -8.98 1.58
CA LYS A 178 26.96 -8.11 2.23
C LYS A 178 27.49 -7.11 1.22
N PHE A 179 27.12 -5.87 1.41
CA PHE A 179 27.59 -4.78 0.57
C PHE A 179 28.99 -4.32 1.01
N PRO A 180 29.83 -3.86 0.09
CA PRO A 180 31.14 -3.31 0.43
C PRO A 180 30.99 -1.95 1.13
N LYS A 181 32.10 -1.48 1.71
CA LYS A 181 32.21 -0.12 2.23
C LYS A 181 32.64 0.85 1.13
N VAL A 182 32.26 2.11 1.32
CA VAL A 182 32.73 3.27 0.55
C VAL A 182 33.43 4.26 1.46
N LYS A 183 34.30 5.10 0.90
CA LYS A 183 34.98 6.13 1.67
C LYS A 183 34.45 7.50 1.29
N LYS A 184 34.12 8.31 2.31
CA LYS A 184 33.80 9.72 2.16
C LYS A 184 34.81 10.53 2.99
N GLY A 185 35.84 11.06 2.35
CA GLY A 185 37.01 11.60 3.06
C GLY A 185 37.72 10.50 3.86
N ASP A 186 37.85 10.70 5.18
CA ASP A 186 38.48 9.72 6.09
C ASP A 186 37.46 8.73 6.68
N GLU A 187 36.18 8.90 6.43
CA GLU A 187 35.11 8.05 6.96
C GLU A 187 34.84 6.83 6.06
N GLU A 188 34.80 5.64 6.65
CA GLU A 188 34.31 4.42 5.99
C GLU A 188 32.82 4.21 6.30
N ILE A 189 32.00 4.17 5.25
CA ILE A 189 30.55 3.99 5.35
C ILE A 189 30.20 2.61 4.80
N GLN A 190 29.47 1.82 5.59
CA GLN A 190 28.91 0.55 5.15
C GLN A 190 27.68 0.81 4.26
N ILE A 191 27.67 0.35 3.01
CA ILE A 191 26.47 0.37 2.16
C ILE A 191 25.45 -0.64 2.71
N THR A 192 24.18 -0.26 2.72
CA THR A 192 23.03 -1.11 3.04
C THR A 192 21.87 -0.73 2.13
N ASP A 193 20.86 -1.61 1.96
CA ASP A 193 19.64 -1.24 1.24
C ASP A 193 18.97 0.01 1.83
N ALA A 194 19.00 0.14 3.16
CA ALA A 194 18.38 1.26 3.87
C ALA A 194 19.04 2.62 3.63
N ASN A 195 20.40 2.65 3.44
CA ASN A 195 21.10 3.90 3.25
C ASN A 195 21.50 4.18 1.80
N PHE A 196 21.29 3.24 0.88
CA PHE A 196 21.72 3.35 -0.53
C PHE A 196 21.22 4.65 -1.17
N THR A 197 19.91 4.91 -1.16
CA THR A 197 19.34 6.12 -1.74
C THR A 197 19.86 7.40 -1.08
N ASN A 198 20.06 7.39 0.24
CA ASN A 198 20.63 8.55 0.95
C ASN A 198 22.08 8.83 0.54
N LEU A 199 22.87 7.78 0.28
CA LEU A 199 24.23 7.92 -0.23
C LEU A 199 24.27 8.47 -1.68
N GLU A 200 23.23 8.19 -2.48
CA GLU A 200 23.07 8.76 -3.82
C GLU A 200 22.57 10.22 -3.84
N LEU A 201 22.26 10.80 -2.68
CA LEU A 201 22.00 12.25 -2.54
C LEU A 201 23.28 13.07 -2.36
N ASP A 202 24.45 12.45 -2.24
CA ASP A 202 25.70 13.16 -2.03
C ASP A 202 26.04 14.07 -3.22
N SER A 203 26.56 15.27 -2.96
CA SER A 203 26.95 16.22 -4.01
C SER A 203 28.13 15.74 -4.86
N ASN A 204 29.00 14.86 -4.32
CA ASN A 204 30.14 14.31 -5.04
C ASN A 204 29.70 13.20 -6.01
N ARG A 205 29.75 13.48 -7.31
CA ARG A 205 29.33 12.57 -8.38
C ARG A 205 30.10 11.26 -8.40
N GLU A 206 31.44 11.32 -8.23
CA GLU A 206 32.27 10.12 -8.23
C GLU A 206 31.94 9.22 -7.04
N PHE A 207 31.63 9.80 -5.89
CA PHE A 207 31.18 9.04 -4.72
C PHE A 207 29.84 8.34 -4.97
N ARG A 208 28.84 9.05 -5.56
CA ARG A 208 27.55 8.43 -5.91
C ARG A 208 27.73 7.27 -6.89
N LYS A 209 28.57 7.48 -7.93
CA LYS A 209 28.89 6.44 -8.92
C LYS A 209 29.55 5.23 -8.25
N GLU A 210 30.50 5.43 -7.35
CA GLU A 210 31.14 4.35 -6.61
C GLU A 210 30.11 3.58 -5.74
N VAL A 211 29.21 4.28 -5.04
CA VAL A 211 28.13 3.68 -4.25
C VAL A 211 27.25 2.81 -5.14
N TYR A 212 26.75 3.36 -6.23
CA TYR A 212 25.89 2.70 -7.21
C TYR A 212 26.54 1.44 -7.79
N GLU A 213 27.75 1.55 -8.32
CA GLU A 213 28.46 0.42 -8.92
C GLU A 213 28.72 -0.70 -7.89
N LYS A 214 29.16 -0.34 -6.68
CA LYS A 214 29.42 -1.30 -5.60
C LYS A 214 28.13 -1.99 -5.14
N TYR A 215 27.05 -1.25 -5.04
CA TYR A 215 25.76 -1.78 -4.62
C TYR A 215 25.23 -2.79 -5.64
N TYR A 216 25.09 -2.42 -6.90
CA TYR A 216 24.59 -3.31 -7.94
C TYR A 216 25.53 -4.46 -8.29
N THR A 217 26.84 -4.30 -8.10
CA THR A 217 27.79 -5.42 -8.26
C THR A 217 27.46 -6.58 -7.35
N VAL A 218 26.95 -6.33 -6.14
CA VAL A 218 26.52 -7.41 -5.23
C VAL A 218 25.33 -8.16 -5.79
N TYR A 219 24.29 -7.47 -6.23
CA TYR A 219 23.12 -8.11 -6.86
C TYR A 219 23.51 -8.87 -8.13
N LYS A 220 24.41 -8.30 -8.94
CA LYS A 220 24.88 -8.94 -10.17
C LYS A 220 25.64 -10.26 -9.90
N GLN A 221 26.37 -10.37 -8.79
CA GLN A 221 27.00 -11.64 -8.40
C GLN A 221 26.00 -12.75 -8.14
N PHE A 222 24.78 -12.41 -7.75
CA PHE A 222 23.73 -13.36 -7.40
C PHE A 222 22.54 -13.35 -8.36
N GLU A 223 22.67 -12.71 -9.54
CA GLU A 223 21.56 -12.55 -10.50
C GLU A 223 20.93 -13.90 -10.90
N ASN A 224 21.73 -14.96 -11.04
CA ASN A 224 21.21 -16.29 -11.36
C ASN A 224 20.38 -16.90 -10.21
N THR A 225 20.80 -16.67 -8.96
CA THR A 225 20.03 -17.09 -7.79
C THR A 225 18.73 -16.32 -7.69
N ALA A 226 18.77 -15.00 -7.86
CA ALA A 226 17.57 -14.15 -7.87
C ALA A 226 16.60 -14.55 -9.00
N ALA A 227 17.13 -14.83 -10.23
CA ALA A 227 16.32 -15.30 -11.35
C ALA A 227 15.62 -16.64 -11.04
N SER A 228 16.35 -17.59 -10.42
CA SER A 228 15.77 -18.88 -10.05
C SER A 228 14.70 -18.76 -8.97
N LEU A 229 14.87 -17.83 -8.01
CA LEU A 229 13.84 -17.56 -6.99
C LEU A 229 12.60 -16.93 -7.61
N LEU A 230 12.77 -15.95 -8.48
CA LEU A 230 11.66 -15.29 -9.17
C LEU A 230 10.92 -16.24 -10.11
N ASP A 231 11.63 -17.11 -10.84
CA ASP A 231 11.04 -18.19 -11.66
C ASP A 231 10.21 -19.13 -10.79
N GLY A 232 10.73 -19.54 -9.63
CA GLY A 232 9.99 -20.37 -8.67
C GLY A 232 8.68 -19.74 -8.21
N GLU A 233 8.70 -18.45 -7.89
CA GLU A 233 7.52 -17.68 -7.47
C GLU A 233 6.49 -17.60 -8.61
N MET A 234 6.91 -17.18 -9.80
CA MET A 234 6.04 -17.07 -10.99
C MET A 234 5.46 -18.42 -11.40
N THR A 235 6.26 -19.48 -11.36
CA THR A 235 5.82 -20.84 -11.67
C THR A 235 4.79 -21.35 -10.68
N ALA A 236 4.99 -21.10 -9.37
CA ALA A 236 4.03 -21.47 -8.34
C ALA A 236 2.67 -20.79 -8.55
N ASN A 237 2.66 -19.47 -8.75
CA ASN A 237 1.45 -18.70 -8.98
C ASN A 237 0.72 -19.10 -10.28
N ASN A 238 1.46 -19.30 -11.37
CA ASN A 238 0.89 -19.76 -12.64
C ASN A 238 0.29 -21.18 -12.53
N THR A 239 0.95 -22.07 -11.77
CA THR A 239 0.43 -23.43 -11.51
C THR A 239 -0.86 -23.38 -10.70
N ILE A 240 -0.92 -22.57 -9.63
CA ILE A 240 -2.13 -22.41 -8.82
C ILE A 240 -3.27 -21.81 -9.66
N ALA A 241 -2.98 -20.81 -10.50
CA ALA A 241 -3.98 -20.23 -11.39
C ALA A 241 -4.62 -21.27 -12.31
N LYS A 242 -3.79 -22.10 -12.96
CA LYS A 242 -4.27 -23.18 -13.84
C LYS A 242 -5.08 -24.23 -13.08
N LEU A 243 -4.62 -24.65 -11.89
CA LEU A 243 -5.35 -25.60 -11.04
C LEU A 243 -6.72 -25.06 -10.63
N LYS A 244 -6.79 -23.78 -10.28
CA LYS A 244 -8.03 -23.07 -9.93
C LYS A 244 -8.84 -22.60 -11.14
N LYS A 245 -8.51 -23.06 -12.35
CA LYS A 245 -9.23 -22.82 -13.61
C LYS A 245 -9.30 -21.32 -14.00
N PHE A 246 -8.27 -20.56 -13.71
CA PHE A 246 -8.09 -19.22 -14.27
C PHE A 246 -7.35 -19.30 -15.61
N ASP A 247 -7.69 -18.43 -16.55
CA ASP A 247 -7.07 -18.35 -17.87
C ASP A 247 -5.59 -17.91 -17.76
N SER A 248 -5.26 -17.08 -16.77
CA SER A 248 -3.92 -16.57 -16.49
C SER A 248 -3.72 -16.32 -15.00
N ALA A 249 -2.47 -16.23 -14.59
CA ALA A 249 -2.11 -15.84 -13.25
C ALA A 249 -2.49 -14.37 -12.95
N ARG A 250 -2.40 -13.48 -13.96
CA ARG A 250 -2.90 -12.09 -13.86
C ARG A 250 -4.39 -12.05 -13.54
N LYS A 251 -5.19 -12.82 -14.29
CA LYS A 251 -6.63 -12.89 -14.05
C LYS A 251 -6.97 -13.39 -12.66
N MET A 252 -6.23 -14.38 -12.14
CA MET A 252 -6.40 -14.86 -10.76
C MET A 252 -6.14 -13.76 -9.74
N SER A 253 -5.04 -13.01 -9.89
CA SER A 253 -4.69 -11.93 -8.96
C SER A 253 -5.73 -10.81 -8.97
N LEU A 254 -6.13 -10.34 -10.15
CA LEU A 254 -7.11 -9.27 -10.30
C LEU A 254 -8.52 -9.69 -9.86
N PHE A 255 -8.84 -10.98 -9.99
CA PHE A 255 -10.11 -11.56 -9.59
C PHE A 255 -10.38 -11.35 -8.09
N ALA A 256 -9.37 -11.39 -7.23
CA ALA A 256 -9.54 -11.21 -5.78
C ALA A 256 -10.30 -9.92 -5.42
N ASN A 257 -10.10 -8.84 -6.19
CA ASN A 257 -10.76 -7.55 -6.02
C ASN A 257 -11.79 -7.25 -7.13
N ASN A 258 -12.16 -8.25 -7.93
CA ASN A 258 -13.05 -8.10 -9.09
C ASN A 258 -12.62 -6.97 -10.04
N ILE A 259 -11.32 -6.91 -10.34
CA ILE A 259 -10.72 -5.92 -11.25
C ILE A 259 -10.63 -6.52 -12.65
N ASP A 260 -11.18 -5.82 -13.64
CA ASP A 260 -11.04 -6.18 -15.07
C ASP A 260 -9.58 -5.95 -15.51
N GLU A 261 -9.03 -6.89 -16.30
CA GLU A 261 -7.68 -6.79 -16.87
C GLU A 261 -7.47 -5.49 -17.68
N LYS A 262 -8.54 -4.91 -18.23
CA LYS A 262 -8.51 -3.60 -18.89
C LYS A 262 -7.97 -2.47 -18.03
N VAL A 263 -8.11 -2.56 -16.70
CA VAL A 263 -7.56 -1.56 -15.79
C VAL A 263 -6.03 -1.54 -15.89
N TYR A 264 -5.45 -2.73 -15.91
CA TYR A 264 -4.00 -2.91 -16.08
C TYR A 264 -3.54 -2.49 -17.48
N ASP A 265 -4.23 -2.96 -18.52
CA ASP A 265 -3.89 -2.66 -19.91
C ASP A 265 -4.02 -1.16 -20.22
N ASN A 266 -5.07 -0.49 -19.70
CA ASN A 266 -5.24 0.95 -19.82
C ASN A 266 -4.12 1.74 -19.14
N LEU A 267 -3.68 1.28 -17.95
CA LEU A 267 -2.57 1.94 -17.24
C LEU A 267 -1.32 1.93 -18.12
N VAL A 268 -0.89 0.75 -18.56
CA VAL A 268 0.30 0.59 -19.40
C VAL A 268 0.20 1.47 -20.65
N GLN A 269 -0.93 1.39 -21.35
CA GLN A 269 -1.13 2.12 -22.59
C GLN A 269 -1.09 3.64 -22.40
N VAL A 270 -1.76 4.17 -21.37
CA VAL A 270 -1.78 5.63 -21.12
C VAL A 270 -0.39 6.12 -20.71
N ILE A 271 0.37 5.32 -19.94
CA ILE A 271 1.72 5.72 -19.57
C ILE A 271 2.63 5.76 -20.81
N HIS A 272 2.54 4.77 -21.71
CA HIS A 272 3.28 4.82 -22.99
C HIS A 272 2.83 5.99 -23.88
N ASP A 273 1.52 6.27 -23.98
CA ASP A 273 1.01 7.41 -24.74
C ASP A 273 1.54 8.77 -24.20
N ASN A 274 2.02 8.82 -22.93
CA ASN A 274 2.50 10.01 -22.23
C ASN A 274 3.97 9.91 -21.76
N ILE A 275 4.74 8.95 -22.23
CA ILE A 275 6.09 8.65 -21.74
C ILE A 275 7.06 9.82 -21.91
N GLU A 276 6.82 10.68 -22.91
CA GLU A 276 7.62 11.87 -23.16
C GLU A 276 7.64 12.85 -21.97
N ILE A 277 6.61 12.86 -21.13
CA ILE A 277 6.61 13.68 -19.89
C ILE A 277 7.75 13.25 -18.97
N HIS A 278 7.95 11.93 -18.82
CA HIS A 278 9.02 11.39 -18.00
C HIS A 278 10.41 11.65 -18.61
N ARG A 279 10.53 11.49 -19.93
CA ARG A 279 11.77 11.78 -20.67
C ARG A 279 12.12 13.27 -20.61
N GLU A 280 11.15 14.17 -20.76
CA GLU A 280 11.36 15.61 -20.57
C GLU A 280 11.82 15.96 -19.15
N TYR A 281 11.29 15.28 -18.12
CA TYR A 281 11.78 15.47 -16.76
C TYR A 281 13.21 14.95 -16.59
N THR A 282 13.58 13.85 -17.24
CA THR A 282 14.96 13.33 -17.27
C THR A 282 15.91 14.34 -17.93
N SER A 283 15.52 14.88 -19.08
CA SER A 283 16.27 15.93 -19.80
C SER A 283 16.43 17.20 -18.97
N LEU A 284 15.35 17.63 -18.29
CA LEU A 284 15.39 18.76 -17.36
C LEU A 284 16.40 18.54 -16.24
N ARG A 285 16.43 17.34 -15.65
CA ARG A 285 17.40 17.00 -14.60
C ARG A 285 18.85 17.14 -15.11
N LYS A 286 19.16 16.58 -16.27
CA LYS A 286 20.46 16.69 -16.92
C LYS A 286 20.89 18.15 -17.08
N LYS A 287 19.99 18.99 -17.61
CA LYS A 287 20.22 20.43 -17.81
C LYS A 287 20.44 21.19 -16.50
N VAL A 288 19.59 20.99 -15.50
CA VAL A 288 19.64 21.73 -14.22
C VAL A 288 20.86 21.32 -13.40
N LEU A 289 21.23 20.05 -13.41
CA LEU A 289 22.43 19.55 -12.74
C LEU A 289 23.73 19.89 -13.49
N GLY A 290 23.64 20.47 -14.69
CA GLY A 290 24.82 20.87 -15.51
C GLY A 290 25.67 19.68 -15.94
N LEU A 291 25.05 18.53 -16.22
CA LEU A 291 25.74 17.29 -16.56
C LEU A 291 25.79 17.10 -18.08
N ASP A 292 26.95 16.73 -18.61
CA ASP A 292 27.13 16.36 -20.03
C ASP A 292 26.49 14.99 -20.32
N ASP A 293 26.56 14.08 -19.36
CA ASP A 293 25.95 12.76 -19.35
C ASP A 293 25.19 12.53 -18.01
N LEU A 294 24.02 11.92 -18.06
CA LEU A 294 23.26 11.56 -16.87
C LEU A 294 23.37 10.05 -16.62
N GLY A 295 23.77 9.67 -15.41
CA GLY A 295 23.78 8.28 -14.97
C GLY A 295 22.61 7.98 -14.01
N PHE A 296 22.27 6.69 -13.82
CA PHE A 296 21.25 6.31 -12.84
C PHE A 296 21.62 6.69 -11.40
N TYR A 297 22.89 6.87 -11.10
CA TYR A 297 23.40 7.41 -9.83
C TYR A 297 23.16 8.93 -9.65
N ASP A 298 22.61 9.61 -10.66
CA ASP A 298 22.28 11.05 -10.61
C ASP A 298 20.76 11.29 -10.47
N ILE A 299 19.90 10.25 -10.62
CA ILE A 299 18.45 10.41 -10.69
C ILE A 299 17.76 10.78 -9.38
N TYR A 300 18.46 10.64 -8.25
CA TYR A 300 17.93 10.98 -6.92
C TYR A 300 18.36 12.36 -6.43
N LEU A 301 19.36 12.99 -7.06
CA LEU A 301 19.82 14.32 -6.66
C LEU A 301 18.66 15.32 -6.63
N PRO A 302 18.57 16.17 -5.62
CA PRO A 302 17.59 17.26 -5.62
C PRO A 302 17.93 18.28 -6.73
N LEU A 303 16.92 18.74 -7.47
CA LEU A 303 17.08 19.82 -8.46
C LEU A 303 17.17 21.20 -7.80
N VAL A 304 16.71 21.33 -6.57
CA VAL A 304 16.75 22.55 -5.78
C VAL A 304 17.53 22.24 -4.51
N GLU A 305 18.73 22.80 -4.39
CA GLU A 305 19.60 22.64 -3.24
C GLU A 305 19.16 23.51 -2.03
N ASP A 306 19.60 23.13 -0.84
CA ASP A 306 19.45 23.89 0.40
C ASP A 306 18.02 24.30 0.80
N TYR A 307 17.04 23.41 0.57
CA TYR A 307 15.71 23.58 1.12
C TYR A 307 15.55 22.75 2.41
N ASN A 308 15.96 23.36 3.52
CA ASN A 308 15.97 22.74 4.86
C ASN A 308 14.91 23.36 5.78
N LYS A 309 13.67 23.48 5.32
CA LYS A 309 12.58 24.00 6.14
C LYS A 309 12.10 22.94 7.12
N THR A 310 12.02 23.30 8.38
CA THR A 310 11.51 22.44 9.45
C THR A 310 10.08 22.81 9.82
N TYR A 311 9.32 21.81 10.25
CA TYR A 311 7.93 21.95 10.67
C TYR A 311 7.75 21.22 12.00
N THR A 312 7.57 21.94 13.09
CA THR A 312 7.19 21.29 14.36
C THR A 312 5.85 20.59 14.20
N PHE A 313 5.56 19.61 15.04
CA PHE A 313 4.29 18.86 14.95
C PHE A 313 3.05 19.78 15.03
N ASP A 314 3.09 20.83 15.89
CA ASP A 314 2.00 21.82 15.97
C ASP A 314 1.86 22.64 14.68
N GLN A 315 2.97 23.01 14.04
CA GLN A 315 2.95 23.69 12.75
C GLN A 315 2.40 22.76 11.66
N ALA A 316 2.78 21.49 11.67
CA ALA A 316 2.27 20.49 10.77
C ALA A 316 0.76 20.29 10.91
N LYS A 317 0.26 20.16 12.14
CA LYS A 317 -1.17 20.08 12.44
C LYS A 317 -1.95 21.25 11.82
N GLU A 318 -1.53 22.48 12.10
CA GLU A 318 -2.25 23.67 11.60
C GLU A 318 -2.15 23.81 10.07
N LEU A 319 -1.01 23.45 9.47
CA LEU A 319 -0.83 23.47 8.02
C LEU A 319 -1.70 22.43 7.33
N ILE A 320 -1.71 21.19 7.82
CA ILE A 320 -2.55 20.11 7.30
C ILE A 320 -4.03 20.49 7.38
N LEU A 321 -4.51 20.98 8.53
CA LEU A 321 -5.91 21.36 8.68
C LEU A 321 -6.33 22.51 7.75
N LYS A 322 -5.43 23.46 7.44
CA LYS A 322 -5.69 24.52 6.45
C LYS A 322 -5.72 23.95 5.03
N ALA A 323 -4.78 23.09 4.69
CA ALA A 323 -4.67 22.49 3.36
C ALA A 323 -5.86 21.57 3.03
N LEU A 324 -6.40 20.90 4.04
CA LEU A 324 -7.55 20.02 3.90
C LEU A 324 -8.92 20.73 3.99
N ALA A 325 -8.94 22.05 4.18
CA ALA A 325 -10.19 22.83 4.27
C ALA A 325 -11.18 22.60 3.09
N PRO A 326 -10.74 22.38 1.84
CA PRO A 326 -11.64 22.03 0.74
C PRO A 326 -12.50 20.78 0.96
N LEU A 327 -12.12 19.87 1.89
CA LEU A 327 -12.90 18.68 2.27
C LEU A 327 -14.13 18.99 3.13
N GLY A 328 -14.29 20.24 3.56
CA GLY A 328 -15.46 20.72 4.29
C GLY A 328 -15.32 20.69 5.81
N GLU A 329 -16.21 21.44 6.49
CA GLU A 329 -16.14 21.67 7.93
C GLU A 329 -16.22 20.39 8.76
N ASP A 330 -17.08 19.43 8.38
CA ASP A 330 -17.24 18.16 9.11
C ASP A 330 -15.95 17.33 9.08
N TYR A 331 -15.26 17.30 7.92
CA TYR A 331 -13.98 16.61 7.79
C TYR A 331 -12.91 17.27 8.68
N ILE A 332 -12.78 18.59 8.60
CA ILE A 332 -11.79 19.35 9.37
C ILE A 332 -12.04 19.26 10.88
N LYS A 333 -13.31 19.33 11.29
CA LYS A 333 -13.69 19.15 12.70
C LYS A 333 -13.23 17.77 13.20
N LYS A 334 -13.50 16.69 12.44
CA LYS A 334 -13.11 15.34 12.87
C LYS A 334 -11.60 15.13 12.81
N ALA A 335 -10.91 15.66 11.81
CA ALA A 335 -9.46 15.63 11.74
C ALA A 335 -8.82 16.36 12.95
N ARG A 336 -9.34 17.53 13.34
CA ARG A 336 -8.90 18.27 14.55
C ARG A 336 -9.16 17.46 15.81
N GLU A 337 -10.35 16.86 15.94
CA GLU A 337 -10.66 15.94 17.04
C GLU A 337 -9.63 14.80 17.13
N GLY A 338 -9.19 14.22 16.00
CA GLY A 338 -8.18 13.18 15.98
C GLY A 338 -6.84 13.62 16.59
N PHE A 339 -6.40 14.83 16.28
CA PHE A 339 -5.21 15.42 16.93
C PHE A 339 -5.43 15.65 18.44
N ASP A 340 -6.55 16.23 18.83
CA ASP A 340 -6.84 16.60 20.21
C ASP A 340 -7.17 15.37 21.09
N ASP A 341 -7.78 14.35 20.51
CA ASP A 341 -8.18 13.09 21.15
C ASP A 341 -7.07 12.02 21.20
N ARG A 342 -5.84 12.41 20.87
CA ARG A 342 -4.66 11.57 21.00
C ARG A 342 -4.74 10.29 20.13
N TRP A 343 -5.10 10.45 18.84
CA TRP A 343 -4.95 9.37 17.88
C TRP A 343 -3.48 9.10 17.56
N PHE A 344 -2.60 10.08 17.74
CA PHE A 344 -1.20 10.05 17.32
C PHE A 344 -0.26 9.64 18.46
N ASP A 345 0.67 8.75 18.15
CA ASP A 345 1.90 8.52 18.89
C ASP A 345 3.04 9.16 18.09
N VAL A 346 3.48 10.34 18.50
CA VAL A 346 4.20 11.27 17.63
C VAL A 346 5.70 11.04 17.62
N MET A 347 6.33 11.05 18.83
CA MET A 347 7.78 11.13 18.94
C MET A 347 8.44 9.76 18.84
N GLU A 348 9.64 9.73 18.26
CA GLU A 348 10.52 8.57 18.36
C GLU A 348 10.95 8.34 19.81
N ASN A 349 10.95 7.10 20.24
CA ASN A 349 11.53 6.67 21.50
C ASN A 349 12.28 5.34 21.36
N GLU A 350 13.13 5.06 22.31
CA GLU A 350 13.89 3.84 22.33
C GLU A 350 12.97 2.62 22.38
N GLY A 351 13.17 1.67 21.47
CA GLY A 351 12.35 0.48 21.32
C GLY A 351 11.05 0.65 20.57
N LYS A 352 10.65 1.87 20.19
CA LYS A 352 9.47 2.11 19.36
C LYS A 352 9.65 1.53 17.96
N ARG A 353 8.59 0.99 17.38
CA ARG A 353 8.57 0.54 16.00
C ARG A 353 8.89 1.69 15.05
N SER A 354 9.76 1.44 14.08
CA SER A 354 10.13 2.42 13.04
C SER A 354 9.02 2.61 12.00
N GLY A 355 9.10 3.71 11.24
CA GLY A 355 8.15 4.07 10.18
C GLY A 355 6.94 4.83 10.69
N GLY A 356 5.90 4.94 9.86
CA GLY A 356 4.58 5.48 10.15
C GLY A 356 3.50 4.51 9.73
N TYR A 357 2.36 4.50 10.40
CA TYR A 357 1.17 3.77 9.97
C TYR A 357 -0.09 4.27 10.65
N SER A 358 -1.24 4.03 10.00
CA SER A 358 -2.57 4.13 10.60
C SER A 358 -3.13 2.74 10.91
N SER A 359 -3.74 2.56 12.07
CA SER A 359 -4.34 1.31 12.54
C SER A 359 -5.65 1.55 13.28
N GLY A 360 -6.34 0.48 13.62
CA GLY A 360 -7.59 0.48 14.37
C GLY A 360 -8.52 -0.65 13.94
N SER A 361 -9.62 -0.81 14.64
CA SER A 361 -10.67 -1.77 14.31
C SER A 361 -12.03 -1.09 14.24
N TYR A 362 -13.06 -1.84 13.88
CA TYR A 362 -14.43 -1.32 13.78
C TYR A 362 -14.93 -0.70 15.08
N ASP A 363 -14.48 -1.21 16.22
CA ASP A 363 -14.91 -0.79 17.57
C ASP A 363 -13.88 0.11 18.29
N THR A 364 -12.90 0.66 17.55
CA THR A 364 -11.92 1.59 18.12
C THR A 364 -11.86 2.89 17.34
N GLU A 365 -11.30 3.92 17.94
CA GLU A 365 -10.83 5.08 17.19
C GLU A 365 -9.68 4.65 16.27
N PRO A 366 -9.34 5.43 15.22
CA PRO A 366 -8.07 5.28 14.52
C PRO A 366 -6.89 5.61 15.43
N TYR A 367 -5.74 4.95 15.17
CA TYR A 367 -4.47 5.20 15.85
C TYR A 367 -3.36 5.36 14.82
N ILE A 368 -2.52 6.37 14.99
CA ILE A 368 -1.44 6.73 14.08
C ILE A 368 -0.11 6.66 14.83
N LEU A 369 0.81 5.82 14.34
CA LEU A 369 2.19 5.81 14.80
C LEU A 369 3.02 6.70 13.87
N LEU A 370 3.81 7.59 14.46
CA LEU A 370 4.82 8.40 13.77
C LEU A 370 6.18 8.26 14.48
N ASN A 371 7.25 8.59 13.77
CA ASN A 371 8.56 8.88 14.29
C ASN A 371 8.94 10.30 13.82
N TYR A 372 8.23 11.29 14.33
CA TYR A 372 8.25 12.66 13.86
C TYR A 372 9.59 13.36 14.17
N ASN A 373 10.20 13.97 13.16
CA ASN A 373 11.54 14.58 13.25
C ASN A 373 11.62 16.00 12.65
N ASP A 374 10.51 16.73 12.66
CA ASP A 374 10.37 18.10 12.14
C ASP A 374 10.70 18.29 10.64
N SER A 375 10.88 17.22 9.88
CA SER A 375 11.16 17.27 8.44
C SER A 375 9.91 17.48 7.60
N LEU A 376 10.08 17.87 6.33
CA LEU A 376 9.01 17.91 5.35
C LEU A 376 8.40 16.52 5.13
N ASP A 377 9.23 15.47 5.12
CA ASP A 377 8.79 14.09 5.02
C ASP A 377 7.84 13.70 6.17
N SER A 378 8.18 14.07 7.40
CA SER A 378 7.30 13.84 8.56
C SER A 378 5.96 14.61 8.46
N LEU A 379 5.96 15.80 7.87
CA LEU A 379 4.73 16.55 7.59
C LEU A 379 3.84 15.80 6.61
N PHE A 380 4.40 15.33 5.48
CA PHE A 380 3.64 14.56 4.48
C PHE A 380 3.19 13.21 5.03
N THR A 381 4.04 12.49 5.76
CA THR A 381 3.66 11.24 6.44
C THR A 381 2.48 11.46 7.39
N THR A 382 2.47 12.57 8.15
CA THR A 382 1.35 12.90 9.05
C THR A 382 0.05 13.12 8.28
N ALA A 383 0.09 13.81 7.13
CA ALA A 383 -1.09 14.03 6.28
C ALA A 383 -1.58 12.71 5.64
N HIS A 384 -0.64 11.84 5.25
CA HIS A 384 -0.90 10.52 4.68
C HIS A 384 -1.64 9.62 5.68
N GLU A 385 -1.06 9.42 6.87
CA GLU A 385 -1.64 8.55 7.90
C GLU A 385 -2.98 9.09 8.43
N LEU A 386 -3.12 10.42 8.47
CA LEU A 386 -4.42 11.04 8.74
C LEU A 386 -5.45 10.69 7.65
N GLY A 387 -5.05 10.62 6.38
CA GLY A 387 -5.91 10.20 5.27
C GLY A 387 -6.45 8.78 5.45
N HIS A 388 -5.59 7.82 5.79
CA HIS A 388 -6.01 6.46 6.15
C HIS A 388 -6.97 6.44 7.33
N SER A 389 -6.65 7.20 8.39
CA SER A 389 -7.47 7.28 9.59
C SER A 389 -8.85 7.84 9.31
N MET A 390 -8.95 8.88 8.50
CA MET A 390 -10.22 9.48 8.11
C MET A 390 -11.04 8.55 7.21
N HIS A 391 -10.41 7.84 6.26
CA HIS A 391 -11.07 6.83 5.44
C HIS A 391 -11.66 5.72 6.32
N SER A 392 -10.86 5.16 7.23
CA SER A 392 -11.30 4.14 8.18
C SER A 392 -12.44 4.64 9.08
N TYR A 393 -12.32 5.86 9.60
CA TYR A 393 -13.36 6.48 10.42
C TYR A 393 -14.70 6.60 9.68
N TYR A 394 -14.70 7.19 8.46
CA TYR A 394 -15.92 7.37 7.69
C TYR A 394 -16.54 6.04 7.26
N THR A 395 -15.71 5.07 6.84
CA THR A 395 -16.16 3.73 6.49
C THR A 395 -16.87 3.06 7.68
N ARG A 396 -16.18 2.96 8.83
CA ARG A 396 -16.68 2.27 10.03
C ARG A 396 -17.89 2.96 10.64
N LYS A 397 -17.98 4.28 10.52
CA LYS A 397 -19.13 5.07 11.01
C LYS A 397 -20.39 4.87 10.17
N THR A 398 -20.23 4.55 8.88
CA THR A 398 -21.32 4.54 7.91
C THR A 398 -21.77 3.12 7.56
N GLN A 399 -20.83 2.19 7.45
CA GLN A 399 -21.09 0.82 7.01
C GLN A 399 -21.38 -0.12 8.19
N PRO A 400 -22.21 -1.17 7.97
CA PRO A 400 -22.27 -2.28 8.93
C PRO A 400 -20.91 -3.00 8.97
N TYR A 401 -20.66 -3.75 10.03
CA TYR A 401 -19.37 -4.41 10.27
C TYR A 401 -18.85 -5.17 9.05
N ILE A 402 -19.71 -5.95 8.38
CA ILE A 402 -19.34 -6.77 7.22
C ILE A 402 -18.69 -5.95 6.07
N TYR A 403 -18.97 -4.65 6.00
CA TYR A 403 -18.43 -3.72 5.02
C TYR A 403 -17.61 -2.59 5.67
N GLY A 404 -17.27 -2.73 6.95
CA GLY A 404 -16.59 -1.72 7.76
C GLY A 404 -15.09 -1.56 7.46
N ASP A 405 -14.60 -2.15 6.38
CA ASP A 405 -13.25 -2.06 5.88
C ASP A 405 -13.27 -1.78 4.36
N TYR A 406 -12.13 -1.53 3.73
CA TYR A 406 -12.01 -1.29 2.29
C TYR A 406 -10.90 -2.14 1.68
N SER A 407 -10.92 -2.32 0.34
CA SER A 407 -9.90 -3.11 -0.35
C SER A 407 -8.55 -2.39 -0.36
N ILE A 408 -7.46 -3.18 -0.43
CA ILE A 408 -6.11 -2.65 -0.57
C ILE A 408 -5.96 -1.75 -1.81
N PHE A 409 -6.71 -2.05 -2.89
CA PHE A 409 -6.74 -1.26 -4.11
C PHE A 409 -7.20 0.19 -3.88
N LEU A 410 -8.04 0.44 -2.85
CA LEU A 410 -8.55 1.77 -2.49
C LEU A 410 -7.76 2.41 -1.34
N ALA A 411 -6.96 1.64 -0.63
CA ALA A 411 -6.37 2.04 0.64
C ALA A 411 -5.54 3.35 0.53
N GLU A 412 -4.68 3.41 -0.49
CA GLU A 412 -3.75 4.55 -0.67
C GLU A 412 -4.38 5.79 -1.30
N ILE A 413 -5.63 5.70 -1.79
CA ILE A 413 -6.25 6.83 -2.51
C ILE A 413 -6.57 7.98 -1.57
N ALA A 414 -7.10 7.69 -0.39
CA ALA A 414 -7.47 8.73 0.56
C ALA A 414 -6.23 9.40 1.20
N SER A 415 -5.21 8.62 1.54
CA SER A 415 -3.95 9.10 2.08
C SER A 415 -3.21 9.98 1.08
N THR A 416 -3.05 9.51 -0.16
CA THR A 416 -2.42 10.26 -1.25
C THR A 416 -3.23 11.51 -1.63
N THR A 417 -4.58 11.47 -1.57
CA THR A 417 -5.40 12.68 -1.79
C THR A 417 -5.08 13.75 -0.75
N ASN A 418 -4.93 13.39 0.53
CA ASN A 418 -4.52 14.34 1.57
C ASN A 418 -3.14 14.94 1.30
N GLU A 419 -2.15 14.11 0.89
CA GLU A 419 -0.83 14.62 0.51
C GLU A 419 -0.89 15.59 -0.66
N LEU A 420 -1.67 15.28 -1.69
CA LEU A 420 -1.81 16.14 -2.87
C LEU A 420 -2.51 17.46 -2.56
N LEU A 421 -3.54 17.44 -1.70
CA LEU A 421 -4.17 18.67 -1.21
C LEU A 421 -3.18 19.53 -0.40
N LEU A 422 -2.38 18.90 0.47
CA LEU A 422 -1.33 19.58 1.21
C LEU A 422 -0.27 20.16 0.27
N LEU A 423 0.19 19.40 -0.68
CA LEU A 423 1.23 19.81 -1.63
C LEU A 423 0.75 20.99 -2.52
N ASN A 424 -0.46 20.92 -3.08
CA ASN A 424 -1.03 22.01 -3.84
C ASN A 424 -1.19 23.28 -2.98
N TYR A 425 -1.71 23.13 -1.76
CA TYR A 425 -1.81 24.28 -0.84
C TYR A 425 -0.44 24.93 -0.58
N MET A 426 0.60 24.11 -0.37
CA MET A 426 1.96 24.62 -0.12
C MET A 426 2.55 25.30 -1.36
N ILE A 427 2.33 24.78 -2.56
CA ILE A 427 2.76 25.38 -3.83
C ILE A 427 2.10 26.76 -4.00
N ASP A 428 0.79 26.87 -3.77
CA ASP A 428 0.04 28.12 -3.88
C ASP A 428 0.45 29.19 -2.86
N HIS A 429 1.00 28.76 -1.72
CA HIS A 429 1.42 29.65 -0.62
C HIS A 429 2.95 29.67 -0.45
N ALA A 430 3.70 29.24 -1.46
CA ALA A 430 5.15 29.31 -1.46
C ALA A 430 5.64 30.76 -1.31
N LYS A 431 6.66 30.98 -0.45
CA LYS A 431 7.16 32.32 -0.12
C LYS A 431 8.00 32.94 -1.23
N ASP A 432 8.64 32.09 -2.01
CA ASP A 432 9.52 32.48 -3.11
C ASP A 432 9.57 31.39 -4.18
N GLU A 433 10.20 31.69 -5.32
CA GLU A 433 10.31 30.77 -6.45
C GLU A 433 11.15 29.52 -6.12
N LYS A 434 12.12 29.63 -5.18
CA LYS A 434 12.94 28.48 -4.77
C LYS A 434 12.09 27.46 -3.99
N GLU A 435 11.28 27.92 -3.03
CA GLU A 435 10.31 27.06 -2.32
C GLU A 435 9.32 26.44 -3.30
N LYS A 436 8.79 27.23 -4.24
CA LYS A 436 7.86 26.77 -5.25
C LYS A 436 8.49 25.71 -6.15
N ALA A 437 9.70 25.94 -6.65
CA ALA A 437 10.41 24.96 -7.48
C ALA A 437 10.70 23.66 -6.72
N TYR A 438 11.07 23.73 -5.44
CA TYR A 438 11.27 22.55 -4.61
C TYR A 438 9.99 21.70 -4.49
N LEU A 439 8.85 22.33 -4.18
CA LEU A 439 7.57 21.65 -4.03
C LEU A 439 7.04 21.08 -5.36
N LEU A 440 7.20 21.82 -6.46
CA LEU A 440 6.87 21.35 -7.81
C LEU A 440 7.75 20.16 -8.21
N ASN A 441 9.06 20.22 -7.90
CA ASN A 441 9.94 19.08 -8.13
C ASN A 441 9.52 17.86 -7.29
N HIS A 442 9.08 18.05 -6.05
CA HIS A 442 8.53 16.98 -5.22
C HIS A 442 7.29 16.36 -5.89
N TYR A 443 6.37 17.20 -6.44
CA TYR A 443 5.19 16.73 -7.16
C TYR A 443 5.56 15.87 -8.38
N VAL A 444 6.41 16.38 -9.27
CA VAL A 444 6.83 15.65 -10.48
C VAL A 444 7.62 14.39 -10.13
N ASN A 445 8.47 14.44 -9.10
CA ASN A 445 9.21 13.28 -8.63
C ASN A 445 8.30 12.19 -8.06
N SER A 446 7.15 12.56 -7.45
CA SER A 446 6.15 11.58 -7.01
C SER A 446 5.53 10.84 -8.20
N PHE A 447 5.26 11.50 -9.33
CA PHE A 447 4.86 10.83 -10.57
C PHE A 447 5.95 9.90 -11.10
N LYS A 448 7.22 10.35 -11.11
CA LYS A 448 8.35 9.52 -11.55
C LYS A 448 8.40 8.21 -10.74
N SER A 449 8.32 8.30 -9.41
CA SER A 449 8.50 7.14 -8.51
C SER A 449 7.27 6.25 -8.41
N THR A 450 6.05 6.84 -8.42
CA THR A 450 4.82 6.12 -8.09
C THR A 450 3.99 5.78 -9.33
N VAL A 451 4.13 6.53 -10.42
CA VAL A 451 3.39 6.26 -11.65
C VAL A 451 4.29 5.64 -12.71
N PHE A 452 5.28 6.36 -13.21
CA PHE A 452 6.12 5.85 -14.30
C PHE A 452 6.91 4.61 -13.88
N ARG A 453 7.65 4.68 -12.77
CA ARG A 453 8.47 3.57 -12.30
C ARG A 453 7.63 2.34 -11.92
N GLN A 454 6.49 2.53 -11.26
CA GLN A 454 5.65 1.39 -10.86
C GLN A 454 4.93 0.76 -12.06
N THR A 455 4.60 1.54 -13.09
CA THR A 455 4.08 0.97 -14.36
C THR A 455 5.18 0.21 -15.09
N MET A 456 6.41 0.71 -15.14
CA MET A 456 7.56 -0.02 -15.68
C MET A 456 7.77 -1.37 -14.95
N PHE A 457 7.62 -1.39 -13.63
CA PHE A 457 7.67 -2.63 -12.84
C PHE A 457 6.51 -3.58 -13.18
N ALA A 458 5.31 -3.04 -13.36
CA ALA A 458 4.16 -3.83 -13.79
C ALA A 458 4.40 -4.46 -15.18
N GLU A 459 4.95 -3.73 -16.13
CA GLU A 459 5.32 -4.29 -17.43
C GLU A 459 6.41 -5.35 -17.34
N PHE A 460 7.45 -5.10 -16.53
CA PHE A 460 8.48 -6.11 -16.28
C PHE A 460 7.87 -7.40 -15.75
N GLU A 461 6.99 -7.31 -14.75
CA GLU A 461 6.28 -8.45 -14.19
C GLU A 461 5.47 -9.19 -15.26
N LEU A 462 4.72 -8.43 -16.08
CA LEU A 462 3.91 -8.99 -17.17
C LEU A 462 4.77 -9.76 -18.19
N GLU A 463 5.88 -9.16 -18.63
CA GLU A 463 6.77 -9.79 -19.63
C GLU A 463 7.53 -11.00 -19.04
N ALA A 464 7.96 -10.92 -17.78
CA ALA A 464 8.63 -12.02 -17.10
C ALA A 464 7.68 -13.24 -16.93
N ILE A 465 6.42 -12.99 -16.55
CA ILE A 465 5.43 -14.06 -16.38
C ILE A 465 5.06 -14.71 -17.71
N LYS A 466 5.01 -13.96 -18.81
CA LYS A 466 4.81 -14.52 -20.15
C LYS A 466 5.85 -15.60 -20.51
N LEU A 467 7.08 -15.50 -19.99
CA LEU A 467 8.08 -16.57 -20.18
C LEU A 467 7.57 -17.89 -19.58
N VAL A 468 7.09 -17.84 -18.34
CA VAL A 468 6.56 -19.03 -17.64
C VAL A 468 5.29 -19.56 -18.31
N GLU A 469 4.36 -18.69 -18.67
CA GLU A 469 3.11 -19.06 -19.34
C GLU A 469 3.34 -19.78 -20.67
N ASN A 470 4.38 -19.33 -21.41
CA ASN A 470 4.78 -19.92 -22.69
C ASN A 470 5.82 -21.06 -22.54
N SER A 471 6.08 -21.52 -21.32
CA SER A 471 7.07 -22.58 -21.04
C SER A 471 8.48 -22.25 -21.55
N MET A 472 8.83 -20.97 -21.55
CA MET A 472 10.17 -20.48 -21.91
C MET A 472 11.06 -20.40 -20.67
N PRO A 473 12.38 -20.66 -20.80
CA PRO A 473 13.28 -20.55 -19.67
C PRO A 473 13.34 -19.12 -19.12
N VAL A 474 13.23 -18.97 -17.81
CA VAL A 474 13.50 -17.71 -17.09
C VAL A 474 14.96 -17.71 -16.67
N THR A 475 15.75 -16.84 -17.26
CA THR A 475 17.20 -16.70 -16.96
C THR A 475 17.51 -15.27 -16.59
N ALA A 476 18.59 -15.06 -15.81
CA ALA A 476 19.04 -13.72 -15.48
C ALA A 476 19.30 -12.86 -16.73
N GLU A 477 19.87 -13.44 -17.80
CA GLU A 477 20.11 -12.75 -19.06
C GLU A 477 18.81 -12.19 -19.68
N LYS A 478 17.74 -13.03 -19.74
CA LYS A 478 16.44 -12.60 -20.27
C LYS A 478 15.79 -11.54 -19.40
N LEU A 479 15.82 -11.71 -18.09
CA LEU A 479 15.26 -10.72 -17.16
C LEU A 479 16.03 -9.39 -17.25
N ASN A 480 17.36 -9.43 -17.31
CA ASN A 480 18.20 -8.25 -17.55
C ASN A 480 17.85 -7.56 -18.87
N GLN A 481 17.63 -8.33 -19.95
CA GLN A 481 17.26 -7.77 -21.25
C GLN A 481 15.90 -7.08 -21.20
N ILE A 482 14.87 -7.73 -20.64
CA ILE A 482 13.53 -7.13 -20.47
C ILE A 482 13.63 -5.84 -19.65
N TYR A 483 14.36 -5.89 -18.54
CA TYR A 483 14.50 -4.72 -17.67
C TYR A 483 15.29 -3.59 -18.30
N HIS A 484 16.34 -3.92 -19.06
CA HIS A 484 17.12 -2.97 -19.87
C HIS A 484 16.23 -2.26 -20.88
N ASP A 485 15.49 -3.02 -21.69
CA ASP A 485 14.66 -2.48 -22.78
C ASP A 485 13.57 -1.56 -22.22
N LEU A 486 12.94 -1.93 -21.10
CA LEU A 486 11.99 -1.05 -20.41
C LEU A 486 12.65 0.23 -19.89
N ASN A 487 13.86 0.18 -19.32
CA ASN A 487 14.56 1.40 -18.93
C ASN A 487 14.88 2.31 -20.13
N VAL A 488 15.30 1.75 -21.27
CA VAL A 488 15.50 2.53 -22.50
C VAL A 488 14.19 3.21 -22.93
N ASP A 489 13.09 2.48 -22.93
CA ASP A 489 11.79 3.02 -23.32
C ASP A 489 11.32 4.13 -22.37
N TYR A 490 11.47 3.94 -21.06
CA TYR A 490 10.95 4.90 -20.08
C TYR A 490 11.82 6.15 -19.96
N PHE A 491 13.15 6.03 -19.98
CA PHE A 491 14.05 7.15 -19.72
C PHE A 491 14.53 7.89 -20.98
N GLY A 492 14.46 7.25 -22.16
CA GLY A 492 14.93 7.84 -23.43
C GLY A 492 16.45 7.95 -23.52
N ASP A 493 16.92 8.80 -24.44
CA ASP A 493 18.33 8.86 -24.85
C ASP A 493 19.21 9.73 -23.94
N ASP A 494 18.64 10.47 -22.98
CA ASP A 494 19.40 11.40 -22.12
C ASP A 494 20.10 10.72 -20.95
N ILE A 495 19.85 9.43 -20.72
CA ILE A 495 20.50 8.63 -19.69
C ILE A 495 21.05 7.33 -20.27
N GLU A 496 22.25 6.95 -19.87
CA GLU A 496 22.83 5.67 -20.28
C GLU A 496 22.25 4.53 -19.44
N VAL A 497 21.56 3.60 -20.09
CA VAL A 497 21.07 2.37 -19.45
C VAL A 497 22.22 1.36 -19.40
N ASP A 498 22.89 1.31 -18.26
CA ASP A 498 24.05 0.46 -18.05
C ASP A 498 23.70 -0.96 -17.58
N LYS A 499 24.75 -1.79 -17.46
CA LYS A 499 24.62 -3.18 -16.99
C LYS A 499 24.16 -3.31 -15.53
N TYR A 500 24.30 -2.26 -14.72
CA TYR A 500 23.97 -2.29 -13.30
C TYR A 500 22.47 -2.08 -13.10
N ILE A 501 21.91 -1.02 -13.72
CA ILE A 501 20.46 -0.79 -13.64
C ILE A 501 19.66 -1.93 -14.29
N SER A 502 20.22 -2.58 -15.33
CA SER A 502 19.56 -3.73 -15.95
C SER A 502 19.35 -4.91 -14.99
N THR A 503 20.08 -4.95 -13.87
CA THR A 503 19.94 -5.98 -12.82
C THR A 503 19.06 -5.53 -11.66
N GLU A 504 18.50 -4.31 -11.68
CA GLU A 504 17.73 -3.74 -10.58
C GLU A 504 16.52 -4.60 -10.16
N TRP A 505 15.89 -5.33 -11.08
CA TRP A 505 14.79 -6.24 -10.77
C TRP A 505 15.13 -7.22 -9.63
N ALA A 506 16.40 -7.62 -9.49
CA ALA A 506 16.87 -8.56 -8.48
C ALA A 506 16.74 -8.03 -7.03
N ARG A 507 16.64 -6.70 -6.86
CA ARG A 507 16.47 -6.09 -5.53
C ARG A 507 15.04 -5.72 -5.16
N ILE A 508 14.08 -5.93 -6.05
CA ILE A 508 12.69 -5.47 -5.86
C ILE A 508 11.83 -6.56 -5.21
N PRO A 509 11.52 -6.47 -3.90
CA PRO A 509 10.75 -7.49 -3.20
C PRO A 509 9.30 -7.57 -3.69
N HIS A 510 8.78 -6.51 -4.31
CA HIS A 510 7.41 -6.43 -4.81
C HIS A 510 7.11 -7.43 -5.94
N PHE A 511 8.12 -7.91 -6.67
CA PHE A 511 7.91 -8.95 -7.70
C PHE A 511 7.53 -10.32 -7.10
N TYR A 512 7.67 -10.48 -5.77
CA TYR A 512 7.15 -11.61 -5.01
C TYR A 512 5.75 -11.36 -4.43
N MET A 513 5.15 -10.17 -4.68
CA MET A 513 3.77 -9.78 -4.34
C MET A 513 2.92 -9.73 -5.60
N PHE A 514 2.66 -10.83 -6.18
CA PHE A 514 2.15 -11.09 -7.52
C PHE A 514 1.06 -10.11 -8.02
N TYR A 515 1.35 -9.35 -9.08
CA TYR A 515 0.51 -8.29 -9.67
C TYR A 515 0.05 -7.23 -8.65
N TYR A 516 0.95 -6.82 -7.78
CA TYR A 516 0.66 -5.81 -6.76
C TYR A 516 1.02 -4.39 -7.22
N VAL A 517 2.15 -4.22 -7.91
CA VAL A 517 2.77 -2.89 -8.12
C VAL A 517 1.95 -1.93 -8.97
N PHE A 518 1.11 -2.41 -9.89
CA PHE A 518 0.24 -1.56 -10.70
C PHE A 518 -0.72 -0.73 -9.85
N GLN A 519 -1.05 -1.20 -8.64
CA GLN A 519 -1.97 -0.54 -7.71
C GLN A 519 -1.41 0.79 -7.21
N TYR A 520 -0.10 0.94 -7.13
CA TYR A 520 0.53 2.22 -6.80
C TYR A 520 0.22 3.28 -7.86
N ALA A 521 0.41 2.96 -9.13
CA ALA A 521 0.18 3.89 -10.23
C ALA A 521 -1.31 4.21 -10.41
N THR A 522 -2.20 3.22 -10.31
CA THR A 522 -3.65 3.46 -10.39
C THR A 522 -4.15 4.23 -9.17
N GLY A 523 -3.66 3.93 -7.99
CA GLY A 523 -4.02 4.62 -6.74
C GLY A 523 -3.61 6.10 -6.78
N PHE A 524 -2.34 6.38 -7.12
CA PHE A 524 -1.84 7.74 -7.24
C PHE A 524 -2.58 8.54 -8.32
N SER A 525 -2.78 7.96 -9.50
CA SER A 525 -3.53 8.61 -10.58
C SER A 525 -4.99 8.90 -10.21
N SER A 526 -5.61 8.00 -9.43
CA SER A 526 -6.95 8.22 -8.87
C SER A 526 -6.96 9.37 -7.89
N ALA A 527 -5.98 9.43 -6.99
CA ALA A 527 -5.85 10.50 -6.00
C ALA A 527 -5.62 11.86 -6.65
N VAL A 528 -4.79 11.94 -7.72
CA VAL A 528 -4.62 13.15 -8.53
C VAL A 528 -5.96 13.60 -9.12
N SER A 529 -6.69 12.68 -9.78
CA SER A 529 -7.98 13.02 -10.37
C SER A 529 -9.02 13.46 -9.33
N LEU A 530 -8.99 12.91 -8.13
CA LEU A 530 -9.89 13.28 -7.03
C LEU A 530 -9.49 14.62 -6.41
N SER A 531 -8.19 14.87 -6.17
CA SER A 531 -7.70 16.14 -5.62
C SER A 531 -8.04 17.32 -6.55
N GLU A 532 -7.89 17.15 -7.87
CA GLU A 532 -8.30 18.14 -8.86
C GLU A 532 -9.80 18.45 -8.79
N LYS A 533 -10.64 17.43 -8.64
CA LYS A 533 -12.09 17.60 -8.47
C LYS A 533 -12.46 18.27 -7.15
N ILE A 534 -11.72 18.05 -6.09
CA ILE A 534 -11.93 18.68 -4.79
C ILE A 534 -11.54 20.17 -4.86
N LEU A 535 -10.42 20.48 -5.52
CA LEU A 535 -9.89 21.85 -5.61
C LEU A 535 -10.63 22.73 -6.63
N HIS A 536 -10.99 22.14 -7.78
CA HIS A 536 -11.48 22.90 -8.95
C HIS A 536 -12.88 22.49 -9.42
N GLY A 537 -13.46 21.42 -8.86
CA GLY A 537 -14.80 20.94 -9.18
C GLY A 537 -15.92 21.67 -8.43
N ASP A 538 -17.09 21.11 -8.48
CA ASP A 538 -18.26 21.63 -7.80
C ASP A 538 -18.57 20.85 -6.49
N LYS A 539 -19.60 21.31 -5.75
CA LYS A 539 -20.05 20.65 -4.51
C LYS A 539 -20.39 19.17 -4.70
N LYS A 540 -20.86 18.77 -5.88
CA LYS A 540 -21.21 17.37 -6.16
C LYS A 540 -19.97 16.49 -6.25
N ASP A 541 -18.86 17.02 -6.74
CA ASP A 541 -17.60 16.27 -6.79
C ASP A 541 -17.04 16.01 -5.38
N LEU A 542 -17.13 16.99 -4.49
CA LEU A 542 -16.83 16.78 -3.07
C LEU A 542 -17.77 15.76 -2.43
N GLU A 543 -19.07 15.83 -2.69
CA GLU A 543 -20.05 14.85 -2.17
C GLU A 543 -19.74 13.43 -2.64
N LYS A 544 -19.28 13.24 -3.89
CA LYS A 544 -18.85 11.94 -4.42
C LYS A 544 -17.60 11.43 -3.70
N TYR A 545 -16.61 12.30 -3.45
CA TYR A 545 -15.42 11.92 -2.69
C TYR A 545 -15.77 11.52 -1.24
N LEU A 546 -16.62 12.27 -0.57
CA LEU A 546 -17.09 11.90 0.78
C LEU A 546 -17.92 10.60 0.80
N LYS A 547 -18.62 10.27 -0.30
CA LYS A 547 -19.26 8.94 -0.45
C LYS A 547 -18.22 7.83 -0.63
N PHE A 548 -17.15 8.09 -1.39
CA PHE A 548 -16.04 7.15 -1.53
C PHE A 548 -15.45 6.77 -0.15
N LEU A 549 -15.17 7.75 0.72
CA LEU A 549 -14.68 7.50 2.07
C LEU A 549 -15.64 6.67 2.94
N LYS A 550 -16.93 6.66 2.59
CA LYS A 550 -18.00 5.98 3.34
C LYS A 550 -18.37 4.61 2.77
N ALA A 551 -17.84 4.25 1.61
CA ALA A 551 -18.32 3.09 0.87
C ALA A 551 -17.88 1.76 1.47
N GLY A 552 -16.66 1.69 2.02
CA GLY A 552 -16.08 0.44 2.51
C GLY A 552 -16.09 -0.66 1.44
N LYS A 553 -16.38 -1.89 1.85
CA LYS A 553 -16.55 -3.08 0.98
C LYS A 553 -18.00 -3.30 0.53
N SER A 554 -18.87 -2.28 0.59
CA SER A 554 -20.28 -2.45 0.20
C SER A 554 -20.49 -2.64 -1.31
N LYS A 555 -19.44 -2.42 -2.11
CA LYS A 555 -19.34 -2.60 -3.57
C LYS A 555 -17.93 -2.99 -3.95
N TYR A 556 -17.76 -3.47 -5.18
CA TYR A 556 -16.41 -3.71 -5.73
C TYR A 556 -15.61 -2.40 -5.88
N PRO A 557 -14.28 -2.43 -5.70
CA PRO A 557 -13.46 -1.22 -5.64
C PRO A 557 -13.54 -0.36 -6.91
N ILE A 558 -13.63 -0.97 -8.10
CA ILE A 558 -13.78 -0.23 -9.35
C ILE A 558 -15.14 0.50 -9.41
N GLU A 559 -16.21 -0.06 -8.87
CA GLU A 559 -17.52 0.58 -8.79
C GLU A 559 -17.50 1.76 -7.83
N VAL A 560 -16.83 1.59 -6.68
CA VAL A 560 -16.65 2.66 -5.68
C VAL A 560 -15.91 3.85 -6.29
N LEU A 561 -14.82 3.60 -7.03
CA LEU A 561 -14.07 4.66 -7.74
C LEU A 561 -14.89 5.31 -8.84
N LYS A 562 -15.65 4.53 -9.61
CA LYS A 562 -16.50 5.05 -10.67
C LYS A 562 -17.59 5.97 -10.11
N GLU A 563 -18.18 5.65 -8.97
CA GLU A 563 -19.13 6.54 -8.30
C GLU A 563 -18.47 7.82 -7.75
N ALA A 564 -17.19 7.74 -7.36
CA ALA A 564 -16.38 8.92 -7.04
C ALA A 564 -16.01 9.77 -8.27
N GLY A 565 -16.34 9.28 -9.48
CA GLY A 565 -16.06 9.96 -10.74
C GLY A 565 -14.69 9.64 -11.35
N VAL A 566 -14.09 8.50 -10.96
CA VAL A 566 -12.82 7.98 -11.49
C VAL A 566 -13.06 6.57 -12.04
N ASP A 567 -13.16 6.44 -13.36
CA ASP A 567 -13.42 5.17 -14.05
C ASP A 567 -12.11 4.60 -14.62
N MET A 568 -11.46 3.69 -13.87
CA MET A 568 -10.20 3.07 -14.28
C MET A 568 -10.35 2.05 -15.42
N THR A 569 -11.59 1.67 -15.78
CA THR A 569 -11.84 0.85 -16.97
C THR A 569 -11.74 1.66 -18.26
N LYS A 570 -11.54 2.99 -18.16
CA LYS A 570 -11.34 3.93 -19.25
C LYS A 570 -10.02 4.67 -19.09
N LYS A 571 -9.47 5.15 -20.20
CA LYS A 571 -8.22 5.90 -20.22
C LYS A 571 -8.35 7.34 -19.65
N ASP A 572 -9.54 7.91 -19.65
CA ASP A 572 -9.77 9.35 -19.37
C ASP A 572 -9.25 9.81 -18.00
N SER A 573 -9.46 8.99 -16.95
CA SER A 573 -9.02 9.34 -15.59
C SER A 573 -7.49 9.28 -15.45
N LEU A 574 -6.86 8.30 -16.11
CA LEU A 574 -5.41 8.17 -16.16
C LEU A 574 -4.81 9.32 -16.99
N GLN A 575 -5.41 9.63 -18.17
CA GLN A 575 -4.95 10.74 -19.00
C GLN A 575 -5.01 12.07 -18.24
N LYS A 576 -6.08 12.32 -17.49
CA LYS A 576 -6.17 13.53 -16.67
C LYS A 576 -5.03 13.64 -15.66
N ALA A 577 -4.61 12.54 -15.04
CA ALA A 577 -3.45 12.55 -14.15
C ALA A 577 -2.15 12.89 -14.91
N MET A 578 -1.99 12.39 -16.13
CA MET A 578 -0.84 12.74 -16.97
C MET A 578 -0.85 14.20 -17.41
N ASP A 579 -2.03 14.75 -17.71
CA ASP A 579 -2.18 16.17 -18.05
C ASP A 579 -1.73 17.06 -16.87
N VAL A 580 -2.12 16.72 -15.64
CA VAL A 580 -1.66 17.39 -14.41
C VAL A 580 -0.15 17.27 -14.25
N CYS A 581 0.41 16.06 -14.46
CA CYS A 581 1.86 15.87 -14.40
C CYS A 581 2.60 16.80 -15.37
N LYS A 582 2.12 16.90 -16.61
CA LYS A 582 2.69 17.77 -17.62
C LYS A 582 2.59 19.24 -17.21
N GLU A 583 1.44 19.68 -16.69
CA GLU A 583 1.25 21.04 -16.20
C GLU A 583 2.25 21.37 -15.08
N LYS A 584 2.38 20.49 -14.08
CA LYS A 584 3.34 20.68 -12.97
C LYS A 584 4.80 20.67 -13.43
N LEU A 585 5.14 19.88 -14.45
CA LEU A 585 6.47 19.92 -15.06
C LEU A 585 6.74 21.27 -15.76
N GLU A 586 5.78 21.83 -16.49
CA GLU A 586 5.92 23.14 -17.13
C GLU A 586 6.00 24.28 -16.10
N GLU A 587 5.27 24.19 -14.98
CA GLU A 587 5.40 25.12 -13.86
C GLU A 587 6.81 25.04 -13.24
N LEU A 588 7.33 23.81 -13.04
CA LEU A 588 8.67 23.56 -12.51
C LEU A 588 9.75 24.21 -13.39
N LYS A 589 9.69 23.98 -14.72
CA LYS A 589 10.62 24.58 -15.67
C LYS A 589 10.67 26.10 -15.54
N LYS A 590 9.48 26.75 -15.47
CA LYS A 590 9.37 28.21 -15.31
C LYS A 590 9.92 28.72 -13.97
N SER A 591 9.73 27.98 -12.88
CA SER A 591 10.26 28.36 -11.56
C SER A 591 11.78 28.20 -11.45
N LEU A 592 12.37 27.24 -12.19
CA LEU A 592 13.82 27.02 -12.24
C LEU A 592 14.56 28.05 -13.14
N GLU A 593 13.86 28.75 -14.05
CA GLU A 593 14.41 29.79 -14.91
C GLU A 593 14.49 31.19 -14.24
N LYS A 594 13.82 31.37 -13.12
CA LYS A 594 13.79 32.62 -12.34
C LYS A 594 14.81 32.63 -11.22
#